data_d731b218fe7c74ffdc2a41158a486e9e
#
_entry.id   d731b218fe7c74ffdc2a41158a486e9e
#
_cell.length_a   1.000
_cell.length_b   1.000
_cell.length_c   1.000
_cell.angle_alpha   90.00
_cell.angle_beta   90.00
_cell.angle_gamma   90.00
#
_symmetry.space_group_name_H-M   'P 1'
#
loop_
_entity.id
_entity.type
_entity.pdbx_description
1 polymer ?
#
loop_
_entity_poly.entity_id
_entity_poly.type
_entity_poly.pdbx_seq_one_letter_code
_entity_poly.pdbx_strand_id
1 'polypeptide(L)'
;EPYYLIFKWSSWYVWGWCQKREDFRMFKLNRMEDLKKTEEKFVSRQVPMPDLSNERIFPANIRVKVLFKRDAKWRLVEEFGPHCFKEQKDGQLLFEMDYTDESSPMGWLLTFGEKAKVLEPAEVREKLLKTAESIASIYRKEDRG
;
A
#
# COMPACT_ATOMS: atom_id res chain seq x y z
N GLU A 1 -13.71 -4.72 20.37
CA GLU A 1 -15.07 -4.32 20.02
C GLU A 1 -15.08 -3.80 18.57
N PRO A 2 -15.52 -4.59 17.58
CA PRO A 2 -15.50 -4.19 16.17
C PRO A 2 -16.68 -3.28 15.84
N TYR A 3 -16.45 -2.26 15.01
CA TYR A 3 -17.49 -1.31 14.58
C TYR A 3 -17.62 -1.21 13.07
N TYR A 4 -16.53 -1.01 12.33
CA TYR A 4 -16.57 -0.85 10.88
C TYR A 4 -15.56 -1.74 10.18
N LEU A 5 -15.93 -2.20 8.99
CA LEU A 5 -15.01 -2.76 8.01
C LEU A 5 -14.63 -1.67 7.02
N ILE A 6 -13.33 -1.50 6.83
CA ILE A 6 -12.76 -0.48 5.96
C ILE A 6 -11.86 -1.13 4.94
N PHE A 7 -12.12 -0.90 3.66
CA PHE A 7 -11.21 -1.28 2.60
C PHE A 7 -10.36 -0.07 2.20
N LYS A 8 -9.06 -0.12 2.43
CA LYS A 8 -8.11 0.92 2.05
C LYS A 8 -6.72 0.31 1.84
N TRP A 9 -5.91 0.96 0.99
CA TRP A 9 -4.55 0.49 0.67
C TRP A 9 -4.51 -0.98 0.26
N SER A 10 -5.46 -1.36 -0.61
CA SER A 10 -5.63 -2.75 -1.10
C SER A 10 -5.74 -3.80 0.01
N SER A 11 -6.28 -3.42 1.16
CA SER A 11 -6.45 -4.31 2.32
C SER A 11 -7.70 -3.99 3.11
N TRP A 12 -8.23 -5.03 3.75
CA TRP A 12 -9.33 -4.90 4.67
C TRP A 12 -8.85 -4.68 6.10
N TYR A 13 -9.52 -3.78 6.80
CA TYR A 13 -9.27 -3.42 8.18
C TYR A 13 -10.57 -3.44 8.98
N VAL A 14 -10.45 -3.77 10.27
CA VAL A 14 -11.49 -3.53 11.27
C VAL A 14 -11.12 -2.25 12.03
N TRP A 15 -12.02 -1.28 12.06
CA TRP A 15 -11.98 -0.17 13.00
C TRP A 15 -12.74 -0.58 14.24
N GLY A 16 -12.09 -0.57 15.39
CA GLY A 16 -12.67 -1.05 16.61
C GLY A 16 -12.00 -0.50 17.87
N TRP A 17 -12.68 -0.62 18.98
CA TRP A 17 -12.13 -0.31 20.30
C TRP A 17 -11.21 -1.43 20.78
N CYS A 18 -9.99 -1.07 21.06
CA CYS A 18 -9.00 -1.98 21.65
C CYS A 18 -9.05 -1.90 23.16
N GLN A 19 -9.64 -2.88 23.84
CA GLN A 19 -9.75 -2.93 25.30
C GLN A 19 -8.38 -2.83 25.99
N LYS A 20 -7.36 -3.48 25.43
CA LYS A 20 -5.99 -3.46 25.98
C LYS A 20 -5.33 -2.08 25.93
N ARG A 21 -5.69 -1.25 24.95
CA ARG A 21 -5.10 0.09 24.72
C ARG A 21 -6.05 1.21 25.11
N GLU A 22 -7.29 0.85 25.42
CA GLU A 22 -8.37 1.81 25.74
C GLU A 22 -8.53 2.92 24.70
N ASP A 23 -8.44 2.53 23.41
CA ASP A 23 -8.47 3.45 22.28
C ASP A 23 -9.03 2.80 21.00
N PHE A 24 -9.56 3.61 20.10
CA PHE A 24 -9.97 3.16 18.77
C PHE A 24 -8.77 2.94 17.88
N ARG A 25 -8.71 1.76 17.24
CA ARG A 25 -7.59 1.36 16.39
C ARG A 25 -8.04 0.64 15.15
N MET A 26 -7.19 0.71 14.12
CA MET A 26 -7.33 -0.11 12.91
C MET A 26 -6.55 -1.42 13.06
N PHE A 27 -7.23 -2.52 12.77
CA PHE A 27 -6.66 -3.87 12.76
C PHE A 27 -6.75 -4.44 11.35
N LYS A 28 -5.61 -4.77 10.76
CA LYS A 28 -5.56 -5.37 9.43
C LYS A 28 -6.04 -6.81 9.49
N LEU A 29 -7.07 -7.18 8.68
CA LEU A 29 -7.69 -8.51 8.78
C LEU A 29 -6.70 -9.66 8.56
N ASN A 30 -5.83 -9.53 7.58
CA ASN A 30 -4.86 -10.58 7.26
C ASN A 30 -3.70 -10.74 8.29
N ARG A 31 -3.71 -9.94 9.37
CA ARG A 31 -2.82 -10.09 10.52
C ARG A 31 -3.55 -10.64 11.75
N MET A 32 -4.81 -10.97 11.62
CA MET A 32 -5.60 -11.59 12.69
C MET A 32 -5.44 -13.10 12.62
N GLU A 33 -5.07 -13.70 13.72
CA GLU A 33 -4.99 -15.13 13.91
C GLU A 33 -6.04 -15.55 14.93
N ASP A 34 -6.54 -16.76 14.83
CA ASP A 34 -7.51 -17.37 15.77
C ASP A 34 -8.75 -16.52 16.08
N LEU A 35 -9.30 -15.86 15.07
CA LEU A 35 -10.50 -15.04 15.23
C LEU A 35 -11.68 -15.89 15.70
N LYS A 36 -12.20 -15.58 16.89
CA LYS A 36 -13.35 -16.30 17.48
C LYS A 36 -14.45 -15.31 17.83
N LYS A 37 -15.68 -15.68 17.47
CA LYS A 37 -16.86 -14.99 17.99
C LYS A 37 -17.06 -15.44 19.44
N THR A 38 -17.21 -14.47 20.34
CA THR A 38 -17.59 -14.73 21.73
C THR A 38 -19.07 -14.42 21.92
N GLU A 39 -19.64 -14.93 23.02
CA GLU A 39 -21.02 -14.59 23.44
C GLU A 39 -21.07 -13.28 24.25
N GLU A 40 -19.92 -12.72 24.55
CA GLU A 40 -19.82 -11.43 25.25
C GLU A 40 -20.34 -10.30 24.36
N LYS A 41 -21.20 -9.47 24.93
CA LYS A 41 -21.75 -8.28 24.27
C LYS A 41 -21.09 -7.04 24.84
N PHE A 42 -20.73 -6.13 23.96
CA PHE A 42 -20.24 -4.81 24.39
C PHE A 42 -21.33 -3.75 24.22
N VAL A 43 -21.27 -2.72 25.04
CA VAL A 43 -22.15 -1.55 24.91
C VAL A 43 -21.60 -0.68 23.77
N SER A 44 -22.46 -0.37 22.81
CA SER A 44 -22.09 0.48 21.69
C SER A 44 -21.60 1.84 22.18
N ARG A 45 -20.41 2.23 21.76
CA ARG A 45 -19.80 3.52 22.05
C ARG A 45 -20.11 4.51 20.94
N GLN A 46 -19.99 5.79 21.24
CA GLN A 46 -19.96 6.80 20.20
C GLN A 46 -18.63 6.67 19.44
N VAL A 47 -18.72 6.19 18.20
CA VAL A 47 -17.53 5.82 17.41
C VAL A 47 -17.10 7.04 16.59
N PRO A 48 -15.89 7.57 16.81
CA PRO A 48 -15.36 8.58 15.91
C PRO A 48 -15.13 7.96 14.53
N MET A 49 -15.50 8.68 13.47
CA MET A 49 -15.09 8.28 12.14
C MET A 49 -13.55 8.25 12.08
N PRO A 50 -12.96 7.15 11.61
CA PRO A 50 -11.52 7.11 11.48
C PRO A 50 -11.08 8.19 10.51
N ASP A 51 -10.12 8.99 10.92
CA ASP A 51 -9.43 9.88 10.00
C ASP A 51 -8.58 9.02 9.06
N LEU A 52 -9.12 8.77 7.87
CA LEU A 52 -8.46 7.96 6.84
C LEU A 52 -7.46 8.78 6.01
N SER A 53 -7.21 10.05 6.36
CA SER A 53 -6.05 10.76 5.85
C SER A 53 -4.79 10.02 6.33
N ASN A 54 -3.84 9.82 5.43
CA ASN A 54 -2.65 9.01 5.70
C ASN A 54 -1.82 9.48 6.91
N GLU A 55 -1.98 10.74 7.30
CA GLU A 55 -1.10 11.42 8.26
C GLU A 55 -1.25 10.98 9.73
N ARG A 56 -2.43 10.52 10.16
CA ARG A 56 -2.67 10.16 11.56
C ARG A 56 -2.61 8.68 11.86
N ILE A 57 -2.94 7.83 10.89
CA ILE A 57 -2.99 6.38 11.12
C ILE A 57 -1.63 5.75 10.85
N PHE A 58 -0.95 6.24 9.83
CA PHE A 58 0.42 5.90 9.48
C PHE A 58 1.13 7.17 9.09
N PRO A 59 2.01 7.73 9.93
CA PRO A 59 2.82 8.87 9.51
C PRO A 59 3.56 8.48 8.23
N ALA A 60 3.25 9.16 7.16
CA ALA A 60 3.90 8.96 5.87
C ALA A 60 5.36 9.41 6.01
N ASN A 61 6.27 8.46 5.91
CA ASN A 61 7.70 8.74 6.02
C ASN A 61 8.36 8.88 4.65
N ILE A 62 7.71 8.34 3.60
CA ILE A 62 8.31 8.23 2.27
C ILE A 62 7.29 8.63 1.22
N ARG A 63 7.53 9.72 0.51
CA ARG A 63 6.79 10.09 -0.69
C ARG A 63 7.46 9.49 -1.91
N VAL A 64 6.71 8.68 -2.66
CA VAL A 64 7.20 8.06 -3.89
C VAL A 64 6.55 8.72 -5.10
N LYS A 65 7.38 9.17 -6.05
CA LYS A 65 6.95 9.65 -7.35
C LYS A 65 7.32 8.63 -8.42
N VAL A 66 6.36 8.21 -9.18
CA VAL A 66 6.52 7.19 -10.22
C VAL A 66 5.93 7.67 -11.53
N LEU A 67 6.68 7.46 -12.58
CA LEU A 67 6.21 7.67 -13.94
C LEU A 67 5.83 6.33 -14.53
N PHE A 68 4.55 6.17 -14.88
CA PHE A 68 4.02 4.95 -15.49
C PHE A 68 3.83 5.11 -16.99
N LYS A 69 4.01 4.01 -17.74
CA LYS A 69 3.58 3.94 -19.13
C LYS A 69 2.04 3.98 -19.20
N ARG A 70 1.51 4.50 -20.31
CA ARG A 70 0.06 4.70 -20.49
C ARG A 70 -0.77 3.41 -20.34
N ASP A 71 -0.23 2.28 -20.71
CA ASP A 71 -0.91 0.98 -20.63
C ASP A 71 -1.10 0.47 -19.18
N ALA A 72 -0.45 1.11 -18.19
CA ALA A 72 -0.71 0.87 -16.79
C ALA A 72 -1.94 1.63 -16.22
N LYS A 73 -2.56 2.52 -17.03
CA LYS A 73 -3.64 3.42 -16.59
C LYS A 73 -4.81 2.69 -15.92
N TRP A 74 -5.30 1.63 -16.56
CA TRP A 74 -6.44 0.88 -16.07
C TRP A 74 -6.22 0.35 -14.66
N ARG A 75 -5.04 -0.18 -14.38
CA ARG A 75 -4.69 -0.74 -13.07
C ARG A 75 -4.57 0.34 -12.00
N LEU A 76 -3.96 1.48 -12.32
CA LEU A 76 -3.90 2.61 -11.41
C LEU A 76 -5.30 3.12 -11.04
N VAL A 77 -6.21 3.18 -12.03
CA VAL A 77 -7.60 3.60 -11.80
C VAL A 77 -8.35 2.60 -10.94
N GLU A 78 -8.18 1.30 -11.16
CA GLU A 78 -8.83 0.27 -10.32
C GLU A 78 -8.35 0.31 -8.86
N GLU A 79 -7.04 0.50 -8.65
CA GLU A 79 -6.46 0.46 -7.31
C GLU A 79 -6.65 1.77 -6.53
N PHE A 80 -6.61 2.92 -7.19
CA PHE A 80 -6.53 4.24 -6.54
C PHE A 80 -7.57 5.26 -7.03
N GLY A 81 -8.37 4.89 -8.02
CA GLY A 81 -9.38 5.76 -8.60
C GLY A 81 -8.87 6.65 -9.75
N PRO A 82 -9.80 7.32 -10.46
CA PRO A 82 -9.49 7.99 -11.73
C PRO A 82 -8.62 9.24 -11.61
N HIS A 83 -8.48 9.80 -10.41
CA HIS A 83 -7.75 11.05 -10.17
C HIS A 83 -6.38 10.84 -9.48
N CYS A 84 -5.88 9.60 -9.46
CA CYS A 84 -4.65 9.25 -8.74
C CYS A 84 -3.35 9.66 -9.44
N PHE A 85 -3.39 10.12 -10.68
CA PHE A 85 -2.22 10.50 -11.47
C PHE A 85 -2.46 11.79 -12.28
N LYS A 86 -1.37 12.40 -12.74
CA LYS A 86 -1.36 13.51 -13.70
C LYS A 86 -0.82 13.01 -15.04
N GLU A 87 -1.62 13.11 -16.09
CA GLU A 87 -1.19 12.74 -17.43
C GLU A 87 -0.18 13.79 -17.97
N GLN A 88 0.97 13.32 -18.43
CA GLN A 88 2.06 14.15 -18.97
C GLN A 88 1.85 14.39 -20.48
N LYS A 89 2.57 15.37 -21.05
CA LYS A 89 2.46 15.72 -22.48
C LYS A 89 2.82 14.55 -23.43
N ASP A 90 3.67 13.65 -22.96
CA ASP A 90 4.12 12.45 -23.70
C ASP A 90 3.22 11.23 -23.49
N GLY A 91 2.10 11.41 -22.77
CA GLY A 91 1.14 10.36 -22.46
C GLY A 91 1.54 9.46 -21.28
N GLN A 92 2.67 9.72 -20.62
CA GLN A 92 3.03 9.03 -19.40
C GLN A 92 2.20 9.55 -18.21
N LEU A 93 2.10 8.76 -17.14
CA LEU A 93 1.25 9.04 -15.99
C LEU A 93 2.14 9.30 -14.77
N LEU A 94 2.16 10.53 -14.27
CA LEU A 94 2.84 10.87 -13.02
C LEU A 94 1.95 10.54 -11.85
N PHE A 95 2.38 9.58 -11.03
CA PHE A 95 1.71 9.11 -9.83
C PHE A 95 2.54 9.46 -8.59
N GLU A 96 1.89 9.96 -7.56
CA GLU A 96 2.53 10.29 -6.29
C GLU A 96 1.75 9.62 -5.16
N MET A 97 2.45 8.95 -4.25
CA MET A 97 1.86 8.31 -3.09
C MET A 97 2.81 8.33 -1.89
N ASP A 98 2.21 8.45 -0.72
CA ASP A 98 2.91 8.40 0.55
C ASP A 98 2.86 6.99 1.16
N TYR A 99 3.99 6.48 1.63
CA TYR A 99 4.15 5.17 2.24
C TYR A 99 4.76 5.27 3.64
N THR A 100 4.43 4.29 4.47
CA THR A 100 4.92 4.24 5.86
C THR A 100 6.32 3.64 5.99
N ASP A 101 6.70 2.78 5.06
CA ASP A 101 8.00 2.12 5.02
C ASP A 101 8.42 1.82 3.57
N GLU A 102 9.70 1.62 3.34
CA GLU A 102 10.26 1.40 2.01
C GLU A 102 9.91 0.04 1.41
N SER A 103 9.57 -0.96 2.23
CA SER A 103 9.22 -2.30 1.76
C SER A 103 7.83 -2.32 1.12
N SER A 104 6.94 -1.44 1.58
CA SER A 104 5.56 -1.37 1.14
C SER A 104 5.41 -1.04 -0.36
N PRO A 105 6.09 -0.02 -0.93
CA PRO A 105 5.99 0.27 -2.35
C PRO A 105 6.77 -0.69 -3.24
N MET A 106 7.85 -1.32 -2.75
CA MET A 106 8.76 -2.15 -3.55
C MET A 106 8.06 -3.31 -4.23
N GLY A 107 7.32 -4.13 -3.47
CA GLY A 107 6.62 -5.28 -4.01
C GLY A 107 5.57 -4.87 -5.05
N TRP A 108 4.83 -3.80 -4.77
CA TRP A 108 3.83 -3.27 -5.69
C TRP A 108 4.46 -2.72 -6.98
N LEU A 109 5.53 -1.95 -6.88
CA LEU A 109 6.24 -1.40 -8.04
C LEU A 109 6.81 -2.51 -8.94
N LEU A 110 7.38 -3.55 -8.36
CA LEU A 110 7.89 -4.70 -9.10
C LEU A 110 6.83 -5.42 -9.93
N THR A 111 5.56 -5.37 -9.51
CA THR A 111 4.46 -5.97 -10.29
C THR A 111 4.18 -5.26 -11.62
N PHE A 112 4.66 -4.04 -11.80
CA PHE A 112 4.55 -3.30 -13.06
C PHE A 112 5.73 -3.54 -14.01
N GLY A 113 6.80 -4.16 -13.52
CA GLY A 113 7.99 -4.40 -14.32
C GLY A 113 8.54 -3.12 -14.96
N GLU A 114 8.79 -3.15 -16.25
CA GLU A 114 9.32 -2.01 -17.02
C GLU A 114 8.34 -0.85 -17.24
N LYS A 115 7.09 -1.00 -16.79
CA LYS A 115 6.04 0.02 -16.97
C LYS A 115 6.07 1.11 -15.92
N ALA A 116 6.85 0.92 -14.84
CA ALA A 116 6.99 1.85 -13.74
C ALA A 116 8.43 2.35 -13.62
N LYS A 117 8.63 3.66 -13.67
CA LYS A 117 9.93 4.31 -13.43
C LYS A 117 9.83 5.18 -12.19
N VAL A 118 10.49 4.79 -11.11
CA VAL A 118 10.59 5.61 -9.91
C VAL A 118 11.46 6.83 -10.17
N LEU A 119 10.92 8.01 -9.90
CA LEU A 119 11.63 9.27 -9.98
C LEU A 119 12.24 9.64 -8.63
N GLU A 120 11.45 9.51 -7.57
CA GLU A 120 11.81 9.84 -6.18
C GLU A 120 11.19 8.81 -5.22
N PRO A 121 11.82 8.56 -4.06
CA PRO A 121 13.17 8.99 -3.70
C PRO A 121 14.26 8.09 -4.33
N ALA A 122 15.50 8.56 -4.29
CA ALA A 122 16.65 7.84 -4.85
C ALA A 122 16.85 6.45 -4.22
N GLU A 123 16.62 6.33 -2.91
CA GLU A 123 16.77 5.10 -2.13
C GLU A 123 15.85 3.99 -2.65
N VAL A 124 14.59 4.31 -2.96
CA VAL A 124 13.63 3.35 -3.53
C VAL A 124 14.07 2.92 -4.92
N ARG A 125 14.56 3.85 -5.74
CA ARG A 125 15.08 3.57 -7.08
C ARG A 125 16.29 2.64 -7.04
N GLU A 126 17.25 2.91 -6.15
CA GLU A 126 18.45 2.08 -5.98
C GLU A 126 18.11 0.66 -5.50
N LYS A 127 17.17 0.53 -4.57
CA LYS A 127 16.67 -0.77 -4.11
C LYS A 127 16.00 -1.55 -5.22
N LEU A 128 15.17 -0.88 -6.05
CA LEU A 128 14.55 -1.52 -7.22
C LEU A 128 15.60 -2.02 -8.20
N LEU A 129 16.63 -1.22 -8.49
CA LEU A 129 17.72 -1.62 -9.38
C LEU A 129 18.42 -2.87 -8.84
N LYS A 130 18.85 -2.87 -7.58
CA LYS A 130 19.50 -4.03 -6.95
C LYS A 130 18.62 -5.28 -6.98
N THR A 131 17.32 -5.12 -6.74
CA THR A 131 16.37 -6.23 -6.78
C THR A 131 16.24 -6.79 -8.20
N ALA A 132 16.11 -5.91 -9.20
CA ALA A 132 16.02 -6.32 -10.60
C ALA A 132 17.29 -7.05 -11.07
N GLU A 133 18.48 -6.58 -10.69
CA GLU A 133 19.76 -7.24 -10.98
C GLU A 133 19.85 -8.60 -10.30
N SER A 134 19.40 -8.70 -9.05
CA SER A 134 19.36 -9.97 -8.32
C SER A 134 18.42 -10.97 -8.99
N ILE A 135 17.23 -10.54 -9.40
CA ILE A 135 16.28 -11.38 -10.15
C ILE A 135 16.94 -11.83 -11.47
N ALA A 136 17.51 -10.91 -12.24
CA ALA A 136 18.17 -11.24 -13.51
C ALA A 136 19.33 -12.24 -13.31
N SER A 137 20.06 -12.15 -12.19
CA SER A 137 21.18 -13.05 -11.90
C SER A 137 20.74 -14.51 -11.65
N ILE A 138 19.53 -14.71 -11.12
CA ILE A 138 18.97 -16.05 -10.89
C ILE A 138 18.80 -16.76 -12.25
N TYR A 139 18.11 -16.10 -13.18
CA TYR A 139 17.83 -16.70 -14.50
C TYR A 139 19.06 -16.83 -15.40
N ARG A 140 20.03 -15.88 -15.33
CA ARG A 140 21.28 -15.99 -16.08
C ARG A 140 22.19 -17.15 -15.64
N LYS A 141 22.05 -17.65 -14.41
CA LYS A 141 22.82 -18.80 -13.91
C LYS A 141 22.26 -20.12 -14.43
N GLU A 142 20.95 -20.21 -14.64
CA GLU A 142 20.29 -21.40 -15.18
C GLU A 142 20.66 -21.66 -16.65
N ASP A 143 20.90 -20.61 -17.45
CA ASP A 143 21.31 -20.73 -18.85
C ASP A 143 22.78 -21.20 -19.05
N ARG A 144 23.57 -21.38 -17.98
CA ARG A 144 24.98 -21.78 -18.03
C ARG A 144 25.25 -23.18 -17.45
N GLY A 145 24.20 -23.92 -17.15
CA GLY A 145 24.26 -25.30 -16.63
C GLY A 145 23.88 -26.34 -17.73
#